data_5ce63dba955bd7768af0b161068cb0de
#
_entry.id   5ce63dba955bd7768af0b161068cb0de
#
_cell.length_a   1.000
_cell.length_b   1.000
_cell.length_c   1.000
_cell.angle_alpha   90.00
_cell.angle_beta   90.00
_cell.angle_gamma   90.00
#
_symmetry.space_group_name_H-M   'P 1'
#
loop_
_entity.id
_entity.type
_entity.pdbx_description
1 polymer ?
#
loop_
_entity_poly.entity_id
_entity_poly.type
_entity_poly.pdbx_seq_one_letter_code
_entity_poly.pdbx_strand_id
1 'polypeptide(L)'
;MPTNNSGITGSRLDMDTDFKVWLGIIRSMSEYGVKSDTLELSFVEFVKMCGFDSRRSNKKMRDRISNSLFKLASVTLKFQSETKGWTTHLVQSAYYDINEDIVEIKAEPKLFELYHMDRRVLLRLKAIDALQRKESAQALYTYIESLPQNPAPISMKRMRDRLNLTSNVYTQNHTVRKAMEQLRDIGYLDYTEFKRGRATYFSVHYRNPKLISGPVKVPRKEEEEKAPEQNYDEVIKALKAAGIDPLKLAEALSAMKPEN
;
A
#
# COMPACT_ATOMS: atom_id res chain seq x y z
N MET A 1 -12.60 20.57 -14.59
CA MET A 1 -12.08 19.39 -13.85
C MET A 1 -12.59 19.50 -12.43
N PRO A 2 -13.26 18.51 -11.85
CA PRO A 2 -13.75 18.60 -10.48
C PRO A 2 -12.54 18.73 -9.53
N THR A 3 -12.56 19.74 -8.70
CA THR A 3 -11.56 19.94 -7.64
C THR A 3 -11.84 18.94 -6.53
N ASN A 4 -11.19 17.78 -6.59
CA ASN A 4 -11.17 16.86 -5.45
C ASN A 4 -10.36 17.52 -4.33
N ASN A 5 -11.02 18.01 -3.31
CA ASN A 5 -10.39 18.57 -2.14
C ASN A 5 -10.12 17.42 -1.15
N SER A 6 -8.89 16.90 -1.15
CA SER A 6 -8.43 15.93 -0.15
C SER A 6 -7.61 16.65 0.91
N GLY A 7 -7.85 16.36 2.17
CA GLY A 7 -7.12 16.91 3.32
C GLY A 7 -6.54 15.81 4.19
N ILE A 8 -5.37 16.05 4.75
CA ILE A 8 -4.72 15.18 5.74
C ILE A 8 -4.41 16.04 6.96
N THR A 9 -4.87 15.62 8.13
CA THR A 9 -4.57 16.26 9.42
C THR A 9 -4.09 15.23 10.43
N GLY A 10 -3.35 15.67 11.43
CA GLY A 10 -2.84 14.79 12.49
C GLY A 10 -1.32 14.85 12.66
N SER A 11 -0.76 13.85 13.32
CA SER A 11 0.67 13.77 13.60
C SER A 11 1.51 13.66 12.33
N ARG A 12 2.66 14.33 12.31
CA ARG A 12 3.65 14.12 11.24
C ARG A 12 4.21 12.70 11.35
N LEU A 13 4.10 11.96 10.26
CA LEU A 13 4.66 10.61 10.14
C LEU A 13 6.10 10.67 9.64
N ASP A 14 6.98 9.83 10.21
CA ASP A 14 8.32 9.62 9.71
C ASP A 14 8.37 8.46 8.70
N MET A 15 9.38 8.50 7.81
CA MET A 15 9.54 7.49 6.76
C MET A 15 10.25 6.23 7.25
N ASP A 16 11.04 6.32 8.33
CA ASP A 16 11.85 5.21 8.82
C ASP A 16 11.05 4.22 9.67
N THR A 17 10.00 4.69 10.35
CA THR A 17 9.18 3.86 11.21
C THR A 17 7.71 3.90 10.80
N ASP A 18 7.08 5.07 10.89
CA ASP A 18 5.63 5.20 10.72
C ASP A 18 5.17 4.72 9.34
N PHE A 19 5.92 5.08 8.31
CA PHE A 19 5.62 4.63 6.95
C PHE A 19 5.83 3.10 6.78
N LYS A 20 6.87 2.52 7.41
CA LYS A 20 7.08 1.07 7.39
C LYS A 20 5.97 0.31 8.13
N VAL A 21 5.54 0.83 9.27
CA VAL A 21 4.40 0.25 10.02
C VAL A 21 3.14 0.31 9.19
N TRP A 22 2.88 1.42 8.52
CA TRP A 22 1.75 1.55 7.59
C TRP A 22 1.83 0.54 6.42
N LEU A 23 2.99 0.39 5.80
CA LEU A 23 3.20 -0.63 4.77
C LEU A 23 3.04 -2.05 5.31
N GLY A 24 3.45 -2.30 6.55
CA GLY A 24 3.24 -3.57 7.26
C GLY A 24 1.77 -3.91 7.39
N ILE A 25 0.93 -2.95 7.79
CA ILE A 25 -0.52 -3.10 7.88
C ILE A 25 -1.12 -3.46 6.52
N ILE A 26 -0.78 -2.69 5.47
CA ILE A 26 -1.27 -2.95 4.11
C ILE A 26 -0.88 -4.35 3.63
N ARG A 27 0.37 -4.75 3.84
CA ARG A 27 0.86 -6.07 3.45
C ARG A 27 0.14 -7.19 4.19
N SER A 28 0.02 -7.07 5.50
CA SER A 28 -0.67 -8.06 6.30
C SER A 28 -2.12 -8.23 5.85
N MET A 29 -2.84 -7.16 5.60
CA MET A 29 -4.20 -7.23 5.09
C MET A 29 -4.28 -7.78 3.66
N SER A 30 -3.28 -7.53 2.82
CA SER A 30 -3.19 -8.11 1.47
C SER A 30 -2.90 -9.61 1.51
N GLU A 31 -2.07 -10.07 2.46
CA GLU A 31 -1.63 -11.46 2.57
C GLU A 31 -2.69 -12.34 3.23
N TYR A 32 -3.29 -11.87 4.33
CA TYR A 32 -4.31 -12.63 5.07
C TYR A 32 -5.74 -12.46 4.52
N GLY A 33 -5.90 -11.58 3.54
CA GLY A 33 -7.18 -11.28 2.91
C GLY A 33 -8.05 -10.36 3.76
N VAL A 34 -8.76 -9.44 3.10
CA VAL A 34 -9.69 -8.51 3.77
C VAL A 34 -11.04 -9.22 3.93
N LYS A 35 -11.11 -10.20 4.83
CA LYS A 35 -12.42 -10.79 5.23
C LYS A 35 -13.11 -9.97 6.33
N SER A 36 -12.31 -9.15 7.05
CA SER A 36 -12.79 -8.26 8.12
C SER A 36 -11.96 -6.96 8.08
N ASP A 37 -12.45 -5.93 8.76
CA ASP A 37 -11.73 -4.68 9.00
C ASP A 37 -10.60 -4.82 10.04
N THR A 38 -10.45 -6.00 10.62
CA THR A 38 -9.52 -6.31 11.72
C THR A 38 -8.48 -7.33 11.25
N LEU A 39 -7.23 -7.02 11.55
CA LEU A 39 -6.06 -7.84 11.34
C LEU A 39 -5.56 -8.32 12.70
N GLU A 40 -5.38 -9.63 12.88
CA GLU A 40 -4.78 -10.24 14.06
C GLU A 40 -3.59 -11.09 13.66
N LEU A 41 -2.44 -10.88 14.27
CA LEU A 41 -1.21 -11.64 14.04
C LEU A 41 -0.24 -11.52 15.23
N SER A 42 0.78 -12.37 15.26
CA SER A 42 1.82 -12.24 16.27
C SER A 42 2.66 -10.98 16.07
N PHE A 43 3.22 -10.45 17.16
CA PHE A 43 4.10 -9.27 17.08
C PHE A 43 5.32 -9.53 16.18
N VAL A 44 5.86 -10.75 16.22
CA VAL A 44 7.02 -11.14 15.39
C VAL A 44 6.67 -11.11 13.91
N GLU A 45 5.50 -11.61 13.53
CA GLU A 45 5.02 -11.56 12.14
C GLU A 45 4.78 -10.13 11.70
N PHE A 46 4.13 -9.31 12.55
CA PHE A 46 3.90 -7.91 12.23
C PHE A 46 5.21 -7.14 12.01
N VAL A 47 6.22 -7.37 12.85
CA VAL A 47 7.57 -6.80 12.68
C VAL A 47 8.17 -7.16 11.32
N LYS A 48 8.03 -8.42 10.88
CA LYS A 48 8.47 -8.88 9.55
C LYS A 48 7.70 -8.19 8.43
N MET A 49 6.37 -8.05 8.57
CA MET A 49 5.53 -7.37 7.59
C MET A 49 5.91 -5.88 7.42
N CYS A 50 6.33 -5.25 8.52
CA CYS A 50 6.87 -3.89 8.49
C CYS A 50 8.28 -3.80 7.86
N GLY A 51 8.93 -4.93 7.58
CA GLY A 51 10.29 -4.96 7.03
C GLY A 51 11.38 -4.66 8.07
N PHE A 52 11.10 -4.86 9.36
CA PHE A 52 12.12 -4.79 10.40
C PHE A 52 12.75 -6.16 10.66
N ASP A 53 13.98 -6.15 11.22
CA ASP A 53 14.64 -7.40 11.64
C ASP A 53 13.91 -7.98 12.88
N SER A 54 13.21 -9.10 12.67
CA SER A 54 12.44 -9.76 13.73
C SER A 54 13.29 -10.30 14.89
N ARG A 55 14.60 -10.51 14.66
CA ARG A 55 15.55 -10.91 15.74
C ARG A 55 15.75 -9.80 16.76
N ARG A 56 15.40 -8.56 16.44
CA ARG A 56 15.44 -7.39 17.31
C ARG A 56 14.09 -7.06 17.94
N SER A 57 13.20 -8.04 18.04
CA SER A 57 11.86 -7.90 18.66
C SER A 57 11.96 -7.76 20.18
N ASN A 58 12.61 -6.69 20.64
CA ASN A 58 12.77 -6.35 22.05
C ASN A 58 11.77 -5.25 22.48
N LYS A 59 11.79 -4.92 23.78
CA LYS A 59 10.93 -3.87 24.35
C LYS A 59 11.01 -2.56 23.56
N LYS A 60 12.22 -2.12 23.17
CA LYS A 60 12.42 -0.88 22.40
C LYS A 60 11.72 -0.91 21.05
N MET A 61 11.70 -2.06 20.36
CA MET A 61 10.96 -2.22 19.11
C MET A 61 9.46 -2.18 19.35
N ARG A 62 8.97 -2.80 20.41
CA ARG A 62 7.55 -2.76 20.80
C ARG A 62 7.09 -1.34 21.07
N ASP A 63 7.83 -0.57 21.87
CA ASP A 63 7.54 0.84 22.16
C ASP A 63 7.55 1.67 20.87
N ARG A 64 8.50 1.42 19.97
CA ARG A 64 8.60 2.12 18.69
C ARG A 64 7.38 1.86 17.79
N ILE A 65 6.94 0.61 17.68
CA ILE A 65 5.77 0.23 16.88
C ILE A 65 4.49 0.76 17.53
N SER A 66 4.34 0.65 18.85
CA SER A 66 3.20 1.19 19.58
C SER A 66 3.06 2.70 19.37
N ASN A 67 4.15 3.45 19.50
CA ASN A 67 4.14 4.89 19.22
C ASN A 67 3.78 5.21 17.78
N SER A 68 4.23 4.38 16.83
CA SER A 68 3.88 4.54 15.42
C SER A 68 2.39 4.27 15.16
N LEU A 69 1.84 3.21 15.74
CA LEU A 69 0.40 2.90 15.65
C LEU A 69 -0.44 4.04 16.24
N PHE A 70 -0.03 4.61 17.39
CA PHE A 70 -0.67 5.78 17.98
C PHE A 70 -0.67 7.00 17.04
N LYS A 71 0.48 7.30 16.41
CA LYS A 71 0.56 8.38 15.40
C LYS A 71 -0.33 8.10 14.20
N LEU A 72 -0.32 6.87 13.66
CA LEU A 72 -1.17 6.47 12.53
C LEU A 72 -2.67 6.62 12.86
N ALA A 73 -3.07 6.26 14.08
CA ALA A 73 -4.45 6.45 14.55
C ALA A 73 -4.84 7.94 14.68
N SER A 74 -3.87 8.83 14.94
CA SER A 74 -4.11 10.27 14.99
C SER A 74 -4.24 10.95 13.62
N VAL A 75 -3.88 10.25 12.53
CA VAL A 75 -3.95 10.81 11.18
C VAL A 75 -5.34 10.63 10.59
N THR A 76 -5.99 11.75 10.33
CA THR A 76 -7.30 11.81 9.69
C THR A 76 -7.16 12.14 8.22
N LEU A 77 -7.81 11.35 7.38
CA LEU A 77 -7.92 11.55 5.94
C LEU A 77 -9.32 12.06 5.62
N LYS A 78 -9.41 13.13 4.83
CA LYS A 78 -10.67 13.66 4.32
C LYS A 78 -10.65 13.61 2.80
N PHE A 79 -11.65 12.98 2.23
CA PHE A 79 -11.91 12.97 0.79
C PHE A 79 -13.22 13.69 0.54
N GLN A 80 -13.24 14.64 -0.37
CA GLN A 80 -14.42 15.42 -0.70
C GLN A 80 -14.50 15.62 -2.21
N SER A 81 -15.65 15.25 -2.79
CA SER A 81 -16.08 15.62 -4.13
C SER A 81 -17.21 16.66 -4.03
N GLU A 82 -17.73 17.09 -5.16
CA GLU A 82 -18.84 18.04 -5.20
C GLU A 82 -20.11 17.54 -4.48
N THR A 83 -20.35 16.23 -4.49
CA THR A 83 -21.61 15.62 -3.99
C THR A 83 -21.41 14.66 -2.82
N LYS A 84 -20.16 14.23 -2.53
CA LYS A 84 -19.88 13.21 -1.51
C LYS A 84 -18.65 13.57 -0.71
N GLY A 85 -18.69 13.31 0.60
CA GLY A 85 -17.56 13.44 1.50
C GLY A 85 -17.34 12.16 2.30
N TRP A 86 -16.08 11.86 2.59
CA TRP A 86 -15.69 10.74 3.43
C TRP A 86 -14.47 11.13 4.28
N THR A 87 -14.53 10.78 5.55
CA THR A 87 -13.46 11.06 6.51
C THR A 87 -13.17 9.77 7.29
N THR A 88 -11.89 9.43 7.44
CA THR A 88 -11.45 8.26 8.19
C THR A 88 -10.07 8.49 8.80
N HIS A 89 -9.63 7.56 9.66
CA HIS A 89 -8.27 7.48 10.17
C HIS A 89 -7.47 6.43 9.41
N LEU A 90 -6.13 6.57 9.39
CA LEU A 90 -5.26 5.53 8.82
C LEU A 90 -5.39 4.20 9.57
N VAL A 91 -5.49 4.28 10.90
CA VAL A 91 -5.76 3.16 11.80
C VAL A 91 -6.93 3.55 12.70
N GLN A 92 -7.98 2.74 12.75
CA GLN A 92 -9.15 3.01 13.60
C GLN A 92 -8.87 2.66 15.05
N SER A 93 -8.26 1.48 15.29
CA SER A 93 -7.79 1.05 16.60
C SER A 93 -6.61 0.09 16.44
N ALA A 94 -5.78 0.03 17.47
CA ALA A 94 -4.72 -0.96 17.58
C ALA A 94 -4.64 -1.44 19.04
N TYR A 95 -4.62 -2.75 19.21
CA TYR A 95 -4.44 -3.43 20.48
C TYR A 95 -3.24 -4.37 20.38
N TYR A 96 -2.50 -4.54 21.45
CA TYR A 96 -1.47 -5.57 21.54
C TYR A 96 -1.40 -6.16 22.94
N ASP A 97 -1.17 -7.45 23.02
CA ASP A 97 -0.87 -8.18 24.25
C ASP A 97 0.53 -8.78 24.14
N ILE A 98 1.38 -8.44 25.13
CA ILE A 98 2.79 -8.89 25.14
C ILE A 98 2.86 -10.36 25.60
N ASN A 99 1.98 -10.78 26.49
CA ASN A 99 2.02 -12.11 27.09
C ASN A 99 1.48 -13.16 26.10
N GLU A 100 0.46 -12.79 25.37
CA GLU A 100 -0.16 -13.65 24.34
C GLU A 100 0.48 -13.50 22.95
N ASP A 101 1.42 -12.56 22.79
CA ASP A 101 2.08 -12.21 21.53
C ASP A 101 1.09 -11.86 20.41
N ILE A 102 0.03 -11.12 20.75
CA ILE A 102 -1.03 -10.72 19.83
C ILE A 102 -0.92 -9.23 19.49
N VAL A 103 -1.06 -8.91 18.20
CA VAL A 103 -1.29 -7.55 17.69
C VAL A 103 -2.59 -7.58 16.90
N GLU A 104 -3.56 -6.79 17.33
CA GLU A 104 -4.81 -6.57 16.63
C GLU A 104 -4.87 -5.14 16.08
N ILE A 105 -5.13 -4.99 14.80
CA ILE A 105 -5.21 -3.69 14.13
C ILE A 105 -6.50 -3.62 13.34
N LYS A 106 -7.33 -2.63 13.64
CA LYS A 106 -8.52 -2.31 12.87
C LYS A 106 -8.24 -1.12 11.96
N ALA A 107 -8.45 -1.31 10.66
CA ALA A 107 -8.24 -0.27 9.67
C ALA A 107 -9.42 -0.21 8.67
N GLU A 108 -9.55 0.91 7.98
CA GLU A 108 -10.64 1.17 7.05
C GLU A 108 -10.48 0.35 5.75
N PRO A 109 -11.39 -0.59 5.44
CA PRO A 109 -11.29 -1.43 4.23
C PRO A 109 -11.19 -0.62 2.93
N LYS A 110 -11.90 0.52 2.83
CA LYS A 110 -11.86 1.39 1.64
C LYS A 110 -10.47 1.96 1.34
N LEU A 111 -9.61 2.12 2.37
CA LEU A 111 -8.22 2.52 2.14
C LEU A 111 -7.45 1.44 1.38
N PHE A 112 -7.74 0.15 1.64
CA PHE A 112 -7.12 -0.96 0.92
C PHE A 112 -7.61 -1.05 -0.51
N GLU A 113 -8.88 -0.79 -0.76
CA GLU A 113 -9.41 -0.70 -2.13
C GLU A 113 -8.68 0.36 -2.94
N LEU A 114 -8.40 1.53 -2.35
CA LEU A 114 -7.61 2.58 -3.00
C LEU A 114 -6.19 2.09 -3.35
N TYR A 115 -5.54 1.32 -2.47
CA TYR A 115 -4.23 0.73 -2.75
C TYR A 115 -4.30 -0.35 -3.82
N HIS A 116 -5.37 -1.14 -3.89
CA HIS A 116 -5.57 -2.12 -4.95
C HIS A 116 -5.81 -1.46 -6.31
N MET A 117 -6.49 -0.31 -6.34
CA MET A 117 -6.74 0.44 -7.56
C MET A 117 -5.49 1.15 -8.10
N ASP A 118 -4.66 1.73 -7.23
CA ASP A 118 -3.42 2.38 -7.62
C ASP A 118 -2.20 1.53 -7.23
N ARG A 119 -1.93 0.50 -8.04
CA ARG A 119 -0.78 -0.42 -7.88
C ARG A 119 0.60 0.27 -7.87
N ARG A 120 0.66 1.56 -8.18
CA ARG A 120 1.89 2.37 -8.18
C ARG A 120 2.38 2.76 -6.80
N VAL A 121 1.57 2.57 -5.76
CA VAL A 121 1.91 2.97 -4.38
C VAL A 121 2.70 1.91 -3.61
N LEU A 122 2.88 0.72 -4.17
CA LEU A 122 3.67 -0.33 -3.53
C LEU A 122 5.16 -0.10 -3.72
N LEU A 123 5.66 0.73 -2.84
CA LEU A 123 7.07 1.04 -2.75
C LEU A 123 7.87 -0.22 -2.39
N ARG A 124 8.99 -0.40 -3.07
CA ARG A 124 9.91 -1.48 -2.70
C ARG A 124 10.59 -1.12 -1.39
N LEU A 125 10.33 -1.85 -0.33
CA LEU A 125 11.02 -1.69 0.95
C LEU A 125 12.54 -1.71 0.77
N LYS A 126 13.06 -2.44 -0.21
CA LYS A 126 14.48 -2.47 -0.52
C LYS A 126 15.05 -1.07 -0.82
N ALA A 127 14.32 -0.23 -1.56
CA ALA A 127 14.76 1.14 -1.82
C ALA A 127 14.65 2.01 -0.56
N ILE A 128 13.58 1.85 0.22
CA ILE A 128 13.42 2.56 1.51
C ILE A 128 14.53 2.16 2.49
N ASP A 129 14.89 0.88 2.54
CA ASP A 129 15.98 0.39 3.42
C ASP A 129 17.35 0.91 2.99
N ALA A 130 17.62 1.02 1.69
CA ALA A 130 18.86 1.63 1.17
C ALA A 130 18.97 3.13 1.51
N LEU A 131 17.85 3.78 1.79
CA LEU A 131 17.74 5.19 2.17
C LEU A 131 17.56 5.41 3.68
N GLN A 132 17.96 4.47 4.54
CA GLN A 132 17.81 4.63 5.99
C GLN A 132 18.36 5.96 6.47
N ARG A 133 17.62 6.66 7.36
CA ARG A 133 17.93 7.98 7.91
C ARG A 133 18.04 9.11 6.88
N LYS A 134 17.52 8.90 5.67
CA LYS A 134 17.50 9.89 4.58
C LYS A 134 16.05 10.25 4.23
N GLU A 135 15.28 10.74 5.21
CA GLU A 135 13.83 10.98 5.07
C GLU A 135 13.45 11.78 3.82
N SER A 136 14.19 12.84 3.50
CA SER A 136 13.90 13.65 2.31
C SER A 136 14.05 12.84 1.01
N ALA A 137 15.04 11.96 0.94
CA ALA A 137 15.23 11.08 -0.21
C ALA A 137 14.15 10.00 -0.28
N GLN A 138 13.76 9.42 0.85
CA GLN A 138 12.65 8.46 0.93
C GLN A 138 11.32 9.12 0.48
N ALA A 139 11.05 10.35 0.93
CA ALA A 139 9.86 11.09 0.52
C ALA A 139 9.86 11.46 -0.97
N LEU A 140 11.02 11.87 -1.53
CA LEU A 140 11.15 12.10 -2.97
C LEU A 140 11.06 10.80 -3.78
N TYR A 141 11.61 9.69 -3.29
CA TYR A 141 11.43 8.38 -3.91
C TYR A 141 9.94 8.05 -4.05
N THR A 142 9.18 8.16 -2.94
CA THR A 142 7.74 7.92 -2.91
C THR A 142 7.00 8.82 -3.90
N TYR A 143 7.37 10.09 -3.95
CA TYR A 143 6.76 11.04 -4.87
C TYR A 143 7.07 10.72 -6.33
N ILE A 144 8.32 10.43 -6.68
CA ILE A 144 8.74 10.13 -8.06
C ILE A 144 8.08 8.82 -8.54
N GLU A 145 7.92 7.82 -7.65
CA GLU A 145 7.20 6.57 -7.96
C GLU A 145 5.71 6.79 -8.25
N SER A 146 5.08 7.83 -7.67
CA SER A 146 3.70 8.19 -7.97
C SER A 146 3.51 8.86 -9.33
N LEU A 147 4.60 9.25 -9.99
CA LEU A 147 4.56 9.89 -11.31
C LEU A 147 4.58 8.84 -12.44
N PRO A 148 4.14 9.21 -13.66
CA PRO A 148 4.30 8.37 -14.84
C PRO A 148 5.75 7.91 -15.04
N GLN A 149 5.96 6.86 -15.82
CA GLN A 149 7.30 6.31 -16.07
C GLN A 149 8.26 7.36 -16.66
N ASN A 150 7.77 8.18 -17.58
CA ASN A 150 8.49 9.31 -18.15
C ASN A 150 7.81 10.61 -17.70
N PRO A 151 8.15 11.12 -16.51
CA PRO A 151 7.50 12.32 -16.00
C PRO A 151 8.01 13.56 -16.74
N ALA A 152 7.12 14.53 -16.93
CA ALA A 152 7.54 15.86 -17.32
C ALA A 152 8.55 16.43 -16.29
N PRO A 153 9.47 17.33 -16.70
CA PRO A 153 10.43 17.92 -15.78
C PRO A 153 9.79 18.49 -14.52
N ILE A 154 10.33 18.14 -13.37
CA ILE A 154 9.78 18.49 -12.06
C ILE A 154 10.45 19.75 -11.56
N SER A 155 9.69 20.79 -11.21
CA SER A 155 10.28 22.03 -10.70
C SER A 155 10.83 21.85 -9.28
N MET A 156 11.92 22.57 -8.97
CA MET A 156 12.49 22.66 -7.62
C MET A 156 11.43 23.09 -6.60
N LYS A 157 10.55 24.04 -6.96
CA LYS A 157 9.45 24.47 -6.10
C LYS A 157 8.53 23.30 -5.74
N ARG A 158 8.11 22.51 -6.74
CA ARG A 158 7.21 21.36 -6.53
C ARG A 158 7.83 20.28 -5.62
N MET A 159 9.16 20.06 -5.74
CA MET A 159 9.87 19.13 -4.86
C MET A 159 9.93 19.65 -3.41
N ARG A 160 10.20 20.96 -3.23
CA ARG A 160 10.18 21.57 -1.89
C ARG A 160 8.80 21.48 -1.24
N ASP A 161 7.75 21.81 -2.00
CA ASP A 161 6.36 21.75 -1.54
C ASP A 161 6.01 20.32 -1.11
N ARG A 162 6.54 19.32 -1.84
CA ARG A 162 6.32 17.90 -1.51
C ARG A 162 7.01 17.46 -0.23
N LEU A 163 8.19 18.01 0.06
CA LEU A 163 8.92 17.72 1.29
C LEU A 163 8.38 18.50 2.50
N ASN A 164 7.47 19.44 2.30
CA ASN A 164 6.90 20.32 3.33
C ASN A 164 7.97 20.90 4.27
N LEU A 165 9.05 21.45 3.69
CA LEU A 165 10.16 22.02 4.43
C LEU A 165 9.81 23.41 4.94
N THR A 166 10.19 23.72 6.19
CA THR A 166 9.91 25.00 6.87
C THR A 166 11.11 25.95 6.91
N SER A 167 12.31 25.49 6.52
CA SER A 167 13.52 26.30 6.47
C SER A 167 13.48 27.37 5.37
N ASN A 168 14.49 28.23 5.29
CA ASN A 168 14.60 29.19 4.18
C ASN A 168 14.79 28.49 2.82
N VAL A 169 14.44 29.20 1.73
CA VAL A 169 14.42 28.65 0.36
C VAL A 169 15.78 28.08 -0.08
N TYR A 170 16.87 28.71 0.34
CA TYR A 170 18.23 28.25 0.00
C TYR A 170 18.50 26.86 0.61
N THR A 171 18.23 26.70 1.92
CA THR A 171 18.38 25.43 2.64
C THR A 171 17.43 24.36 2.07
N GLN A 172 16.19 24.74 1.73
CA GLN A 172 15.25 23.81 1.10
C GLN A 172 15.78 23.31 -0.25
N ASN A 173 16.32 24.19 -1.09
CA ASN A 173 16.92 23.81 -2.37
C ASN A 173 18.11 22.86 -2.19
N HIS A 174 18.96 23.12 -1.18
CA HIS A 174 20.08 22.24 -0.85
C HIS A 174 19.58 20.85 -0.43
N THR A 175 18.56 20.79 0.43
CA THR A 175 17.94 19.54 0.88
C THR A 175 17.38 18.73 -0.30
N VAL A 176 16.68 19.39 -1.24
CA VAL A 176 16.16 18.72 -2.45
C VAL A 176 17.31 18.15 -3.29
N ARG A 177 18.37 18.93 -3.57
CA ARG A 177 19.52 18.44 -4.34
C ARG A 177 20.20 17.26 -3.67
N LYS A 178 20.46 17.37 -2.36
CA LYS A 178 21.04 16.28 -1.57
C LYS A 178 20.17 15.01 -1.64
N ALA A 179 18.86 15.16 -1.55
CA ALA A 179 17.94 14.03 -1.64
C ALA A 179 17.96 13.39 -3.05
N MET A 180 17.98 14.19 -4.12
CA MET A 180 18.09 13.70 -5.49
C MET A 180 19.42 12.98 -5.74
N GLU A 181 20.53 13.50 -5.20
CA GLU A 181 21.83 12.86 -5.26
C GLU A 181 21.84 11.52 -4.52
N GLN A 182 21.26 11.45 -3.33
CA GLN A 182 21.11 10.20 -2.58
C GLN A 182 20.29 9.15 -3.32
N LEU A 183 19.30 9.55 -4.12
CA LEU A 183 18.54 8.66 -5.00
C LEU A 183 19.36 8.14 -6.17
N ARG A 184 20.26 8.98 -6.71
CA ARG A 184 21.24 8.58 -7.72
C ARG A 184 22.26 7.61 -7.15
N ASP A 185 22.81 7.89 -5.97
CA ASP A 185 23.85 7.08 -5.31
C ASP A 185 23.41 5.64 -5.05
N ILE A 186 22.13 5.43 -4.69
CA ILE A 186 21.57 4.06 -4.56
C ILE A 186 21.26 3.40 -5.91
N GLY A 187 21.53 4.08 -7.01
CA GLY A 187 21.27 3.60 -8.36
C GLY A 187 19.77 3.55 -8.72
N TYR A 188 18.92 4.32 -8.03
CA TYR A 188 17.49 4.33 -8.30
C TYR A 188 17.15 5.10 -9.57
N LEU A 189 17.70 6.30 -9.75
CA LEU A 189 17.41 7.15 -10.91
C LEU A 189 18.65 7.86 -11.43
N ASP A 190 18.57 8.35 -12.66
CA ASP A 190 19.45 9.38 -13.20
C ASP A 190 18.64 10.59 -13.66
N TYR A 191 19.21 11.78 -13.54
CA TYR A 191 18.54 13.03 -13.82
C TYR A 191 19.51 14.12 -14.29
N THR A 192 18.95 15.13 -14.94
CA THR A 192 19.64 16.38 -15.27
C THR A 192 18.93 17.55 -14.57
N GLU A 193 19.70 18.39 -13.88
CA GLU A 193 19.21 19.67 -13.36
C GLU A 193 19.45 20.76 -14.43
N PHE A 194 18.43 21.54 -14.74
CA PHE A 194 18.52 22.65 -15.70
C PHE A 194 17.65 23.83 -15.29
N LYS A 195 17.93 24.99 -15.87
CA LYS A 195 17.13 26.20 -15.64
C LYS A 195 16.23 26.51 -16.85
N ARG A 196 15.01 26.92 -16.57
CA ARG A 196 14.10 27.48 -17.57
C ARG A 196 13.59 28.82 -17.02
N GLY A 197 14.15 29.92 -17.57
CA GLY A 197 13.98 31.24 -16.98
C GLY A 197 14.59 31.29 -15.56
N ARG A 198 13.82 31.76 -14.58
CA ARG A 198 14.26 31.85 -13.17
C ARG A 198 14.05 30.57 -12.39
N ALA A 199 13.39 29.57 -12.96
CA ALA A 199 13.04 28.34 -12.28
C ALA A 199 14.00 27.21 -12.61
N THR A 200 14.33 26.39 -11.60
CA THR A 200 15.14 25.18 -11.72
C THR A 200 14.22 23.97 -11.84
N TYR A 201 14.59 23.05 -12.73
CA TYR A 201 13.87 21.80 -13.00
C TYR A 201 14.81 20.61 -12.95
N PHE A 202 14.24 19.44 -12.66
CA PHE A 202 14.88 18.13 -12.73
C PHE A 202 14.18 17.30 -13.80
N SER A 203 14.92 16.83 -14.78
CA SER A 203 14.46 15.87 -15.78
C SER A 203 14.96 14.49 -15.40
N VAL A 204 14.05 13.57 -15.04
CA VAL A 204 14.39 12.18 -14.73
C VAL A 204 14.43 11.39 -16.03
N HIS A 205 15.59 10.84 -16.37
CA HIS A 205 15.81 10.12 -17.63
C HIS A 205 15.69 8.61 -17.47
N TYR A 206 16.00 8.12 -16.29
CA TYR A 206 16.06 6.70 -16.00
C TYR A 206 15.57 6.42 -14.59
N ARG A 207 14.84 5.32 -14.42
CA ARG A 207 14.51 4.72 -13.12
C ARG A 207 14.82 3.22 -13.17
N ASN A 208 15.55 2.73 -12.17
CA ASN A 208 16.01 1.36 -12.13
C ASN A 208 14.83 0.39 -11.92
N PRO A 209 14.55 -0.54 -12.87
CA PRO A 209 13.44 -1.48 -12.77
C PRO A 209 13.47 -2.37 -11.52
N LYS A 210 14.64 -2.57 -10.91
CA LYS A 210 14.80 -3.38 -9.69
C LYS A 210 14.40 -2.62 -8.41
N LEU A 211 14.33 -1.29 -8.47
CA LEU A 211 14.03 -0.40 -7.36
C LEU A 211 12.72 0.38 -7.53
N ILE A 212 12.09 0.36 -8.72
CA ILE A 212 10.76 0.92 -8.93
C ILE A 212 9.70 0.09 -8.21
N SER A 213 8.58 0.72 -7.87
CA SER A 213 7.41 0.03 -7.39
C SER A 213 6.92 -0.94 -8.47
N GLY A 214 6.72 -2.19 -8.09
CA GLY A 214 6.15 -3.20 -8.97
C GLY A 214 4.68 -3.44 -8.64
N PRO A 215 3.92 -4.08 -9.54
CA PRO A 215 2.63 -4.61 -9.15
C PRO A 215 2.85 -5.54 -7.95
N VAL A 216 2.01 -5.41 -6.91
CA VAL A 216 1.92 -6.47 -5.90
C VAL A 216 1.64 -7.73 -6.68
N LYS A 217 2.48 -8.74 -6.50
CA LYS A 217 1.99 -10.09 -6.68
C LYS A 217 1.01 -10.29 -5.52
N VAL A 218 -0.25 -9.92 -5.72
CA VAL A 218 -1.31 -10.52 -4.93
C VAL A 218 -1.02 -12.00 -5.07
N PRO A 219 -0.79 -12.76 -3.97
CA PRO A 219 -0.80 -14.20 -4.07
C PRO A 219 -2.08 -14.45 -4.86
N ARG A 220 -1.97 -15.01 -6.07
CA ARG A 220 -3.17 -15.52 -6.70
C ARG A 220 -3.78 -16.35 -5.59
N LYS A 221 -5.01 -16.02 -5.15
CA LYS A 221 -5.84 -17.00 -4.49
C LYS A 221 -5.53 -18.25 -5.28
N GLU A 222 -4.89 -19.21 -4.63
CA GLU A 222 -4.73 -20.54 -5.20
C GLU A 222 -6.01 -20.76 -5.94
N GLU A 223 -5.92 -20.92 -7.25
CA GLU A 223 -7.07 -21.03 -8.12
C GLU A 223 -8.05 -21.83 -7.31
N GLU A 224 -9.21 -21.26 -7.00
CA GLU A 224 -10.28 -22.00 -6.34
C GLU A 224 -10.11 -23.38 -6.89
N GLU A 225 -9.73 -24.36 -6.03
CA GLU A 225 -9.51 -25.72 -6.48
C GLU A 225 -10.59 -25.93 -7.48
N LYS A 226 -10.20 -26.05 -8.76
CA LYS A 226 -11.19 -26.27 -9.80
C LYS A 226 -11.98 -27.42 -9.26
N ALA A 227 -13.21 -27.12 -8.84
CA ALA A 227 -14.08 -28.15 -8.26
C ALA A 227 -13.90 -29.29 -9.22
N PRO A 228 -13.41 -30.45 -8.78
CA PRO A 228 -12.88 -31.51 -9.67
C PRO A 228 -13.84 -31.56 -10.82
N GLU A 229 -13.36 -31.39 -12.06
CA GLU A 229 -14.21 -31.38 -13.25
C GLU A 229 -15.13 -32.56 -13.06
N GLN A 230 -16.33 -32.29 -12.52
CA GLN A 230 -17.31 -33.32 -12.31
C GLN A 230 -17.52 -33.84 -13.69
N ASN A 231 -17.09 -35.07 -13.92
CA ASN A 231 -17.21 -35.73 -15.19
C ASN A 231 -18.72 -35.88 -15.44
N TYR A 232 -19.33 -34.82 -15.94
CA TYR A 232 -20.78 -34.78 -16.19
C TYR A 232 -21.22 -35.96 -17.05
N ASP A 233 -20.31 -36.48 -17.88
CA ASP A 233 -20.58 -37.66 -18.70
C ASP A 233 -20.76 -38.92 -17.86
N GLU A 234 -19.98 -39.11 -16.78
CA GLU A 234 -20.17 -40.21 -15.83
C GLU A 234 -21.45 -40.07 -15.03
N VAL A 235 -21.79 -38.84 -14.60
CA VAL A 235 -23.04 -38.58 -13.88
C VAL A 235 -24.25 -38.81 -14.78
N ILE A 236 -24.20 -38.37 -16.03
CA ILE A 236 -25.26 -38.61 -17.02
C ILE A 236 -25.40 -40.10 -17.31
N LYS A 237 -24.27 -40.83 -17.40
CA LYS A 237 -24.27 -42.28 -17.62
C LYS A 237 -24.87 -43.02 -16.43
N ALA A 238 -24.53 -42.63 -15.21
CA ALA A 238 -25.09 -43.19 -13.98
C ALA A 238 -26.62 -42.91 -13.86
N LEU A 239 -27.09 -41.72 -14.18
CA LEU A 239 -28.51 -41.39 -14.19
C LEU A 239 -29.28 -42.22 -15.23
N LYS A 240 -28.74 -42.39 -16.43
CA LYS A 240 -29.36 -43.22 -17.46
C LYS A 240 -29.38 -44.72 -17.06
N ALA A 241 -28.33 -45.21 -16.39
CA ALA A 241 -28.28 -46.58 -15.87
C ALA A 241 -29.31 -46.80 -14.72
N ALA A 242 -29.62 -45.76 -13.96
CA ALA A 242 -30.66 -45.76 -12.93
C ALA A 242 -32.09 -45.57 -13.49
N GLY A 243 -32.27 -45.46 -14.82
CA GLY A 243 -33.56 -45.27 -15.45
C GLY A 243 -34.10 -43.84 -15.33
N ILE A 244 -33.26 -42.88 -14.94
CA ILE A 244 -33.64 -41.49 -14.77
C ILE A 244 -33.20 -40.71 -16.00
N ASP A 245 -34.18 -40.08 -16.70
CA ASP A 245 -33.87 -39.20 -17.81
C ASP A 245 -33.28 -37.86 -17.30
N PRO A 246 -32.04 -37.55 -17.64
CA PRO A 246 -31.36 -36.34 -17.13
C PRO A 246 -32.06 -35.04 -17.54
N LEU A 247 -32.74 -35.02 -18.70
CA LEU A 247 -33.46 -33.84 -19.17
C LEU A 247 -34.72 -33.57 -18.33
N LYS A 248 -35.48 -34.64 -18.00
CA LYS A 248 -36.64 -34.52 -17.12
C LYS A 248 -36.28 -34.12 -15.69
N LEU A 249 -35.16 -34.58 -15.22
CA LEU A 249 -34.62 -34.17 -13.90
C LEU A 249 -34.23 -32.67 -13.89
N ALA A 250 -33.59 -32.19 -14.95
CA ALA A 250 -33.21 -30.77 -15.08
C ALA A 250 -34.45 -29.86 -15.19
N GLU A 251 -35.48 -30.29 -15.92
CA GLU A 251 -36.75 -29.54 -15.99
C GLU A 251 -37.47 -29.49 -14.64
N ALA A 252 -37.54 -30.59 -13.93
CA ALA A 252 -38.11 -30.64 -12.58
C ALA A 252 -37.36 -29.73 -11.59
N LEU A 253 -36.05 -29.72 -11.61
CA LEU A 253 -35.21 -28.84 -10.74
C LEU A 253 -35.33 -27.36 -11.12
N SER A 254 -35.49 -27.05 -12.40
CA SER A 254 -35.72 -25.66 -12.84
C SER A 254 -37.10 -25.11 -12.43
N ALA A 255 -38.09 -25.99 -12.35
CA ALA A 255 -39.46 -25.64 -11.91
C ALA A 255 -39.56 -25.45 -10.38
N MET A 256 -38.57 -25.93 -9.60
CA MET A 256 -38.49 -25.81 -8.14
C MET A 256 -37.71 -24.58 -7.66
N LYS A 257 -37.24 -23.68 -8.53
CA LYS A 257 -36.62 -22.42 -8.08
C LYS A 257 -37.68 -21.54 -7.41
N PRO A 258 -37.53 -21.15 -6.14
CA PRO A 258 -38.43 -20.19 -5.52
C PRO A 258 -38.28 -18.85 -6.26
N GLU A 259 -39.39 -18.26 -6.62
CA GLU A 259 -39.47 -16.86 -7.03
C GLU A 259 -39.02 -15.99 -5.83
N ASN A 260 -37.92 -15.27 -6.00
CA ASN A 260 -37.51 -14.17 -5.14
C ASN A 260 -37.76 -12.85 -5.83
#